data_52e582bdd7b8fb95e8cb17ac1f493d11
#
_entry.id   52e582bdd7b8fb95e8cb17ac1f493d11
#
_cell.length_a   1.000
_cell.length_b   1.000
_cell.length_c   1.000
_cell.angle_alpha   90.00
_cell.angle_beta   90.00
_cell.angle_gamma   90.00
#
_symmetry.space_group_name_H-M   'P 1'
#
loop_
_entity.id
_entity.type
_entity.pdbx_description
1 polymer ?
#
loop_
_entity_poly.entity_id
_entity_poly.type
_entity_poly.pdbx_seq_one_letter_code
_entity_poly.pdbx_strand_id
1 'polypeptide(L)'
;MANHKSALKRVRSDQKKLDRNHYQHKTTRNALRKLRASTDLKEATEMLPKVSSMLDKLSKNNVIHKNKAANLKASIAAHTSALK
;
A
#
# COMPACT_ATOMS: atom_id res chain seq x y z
N MET A 1 19.87 24.77 25.46
CA MET A 1 19.64 23.36 25.49
C MET A 1 19.43 22.77 24.08
N ALA A 2 20.47 22.18 23.58
CA ALA A 2 20.48 21.61 22.25
C ALA A 2 19.47 20.47 22.08
N ASN A 3 19.17 19.76 23.16
CA ASN A 3 18.30 18.58 23.14
C ASN A 3 16.85 18.87 22.76
N HIS A 4 16.33 20.05 23.09
CA HIS A 4 14.96 20.42 22.77
C HIS A 4 14.76 20.65 21.28
N LYS A 5 15.72 21.28 20.61
CA LYS A 5 15.64 21.52 19.16
C LYS A 5 15.74 20.20 18.38
N SER A 6 16.59 19.29 18.82
CA SER A 6 16.72 17.96 18.22
C SER A 6 15.43 17.14 18.39
N ALA A 7 14.83 17.19 19.59
CA ALA A 7 13.59 16.46 19.86
C ALA A 7 12.44 16.97 19.00
N LEU A 8 12.31 18.29 18.85
CA LEU A 8 11.27 18.90 18.01
C LEU A 8 11.46 18.53 16.55
N LYS A 9 12.70 18.56 16.06
CA LYS A 9 13.01 18.19 14.69
C LYS A 9 12.65 16.72 14.43
N ARG A 10 12.95 15.85 15.38
CA ARG A 10 12.65 14.42 15.30
C ARG A 10 11.13 14.19 15.27
N VAL A 11 10.38 14.88 16.14
CA VAL A 11 8.92 14.79 16.18
C VAL A 11 8.32 15.20 14.86
N ARG A 12 8.79 16.28 14.25
CA ARG A 12 8.32 16.73 12.94
C ARG A 12 8.64 15.72 11.84
N SER A 13 9.85 15.13 11.89
CA SER A 13 10.26 14.12 10.92
C SER A 13 9.40 12.86 11.04
N ASP A 14 9.15 12.42 12.28
CA ASP A 14 8.32 11.24 12.53
C ASP A 14 6.87 11.48 12.09
N GLN A 15 6.36 12.70 12.31
CA GLN A 15 5.01 13.06 11.87
C GLN A 15 4.89 13.01 10.33
N LYS A 16 5.89 13.51 9.62
CA LYS A 16 5.92 13.45 8.16
C LYS A 16 5.94 12.01 7.65
N LYS A 17 6.71 11.14 8.31
CA LYS A 17 6.76 9.72 7.96
C LYS A 17 5.41 9.05 8.19
N LEU A 18 4.76 9.36 9.32
CA LEU A 18 3.45 8.83 9.66
C LEU A 18 2.41 9.25 8.62
N ASP A 19 2.39 10.52 8.26
CA ASP A 19 1.45 11.05 7.27
C ASP A 19 1.67 10.40 5.91
N ARG A 20 2.92 10.24 5.50
CA ARG A 20 3.28 9.59 4.23
C ARG A 20 2.85 8.13 4.22
N ASN A 21 3.13 7.40 5.30
CA ASN A 21 2.76 5.99 5.42
C ASN A 21 1.25 5.82 5.40
N HIS A 22 0.54 6.67 6.10
CA HIS A 22 -0.92 6.66 6.15
C HIS A 22 -1.51 6.93 4.76
N TYR A 23 -0.97 7.92 4.05
CA TYR A 23 -1.39 8.26 2.69
C TYR A 23 -1.15 7.08 1.74
N GLN A 24 0.03 6.47 1.77
CA GLN A 24 0.36 5.33 0.91
C GLN A 24 -0.56 4.15 1.19
N HIS A 25 -0.82 3.87 2.46
CA HIS A 25 -1.69 2.78 2.88
C HIS A 25 -3.13 3.02 2.38
N LYS A 26 -3.62 4.24 2.55
CA LYS A 26 -4.98 4.63 2.12
C LYS A 26 -5.12 4.52 0.60
N THR A 27 -4.12 5.01 -0.15
CA THR A 27 -4.12 4.95 -1.61
C THR A 27 -4.13 3.51 -2.09
N THR A 28 -3.33 2.65 -1.46
CA THR A 28 -3.26 1.23 -1.81
C THR A 28 -4.58 0.52 -1.49
N ARG A 29 -5.20 0.81 -0.34
CA ARG A 29 -6.49 0.24 0.02
C ARG A 29 -7.58 0.62 -0.99
N ASN A 30 -7.59 1.88 -1.42
CA ASN A 30 -8.54 2.33 -2.42
C ASN A 30 -8.32 1.61 -3.76
N ALA A 31 -7.07 1.41 -4.16
CA ALA A 31 -6.74 0.66 -5.37
C ALA A 31 -7.18 -0.80 -5.26
N LEU A 32 -7.00 -1.43 -4.10
CA LEU A 32 -7.47 -2.80 -3.84
C LEU A 32 -8.97 -2.90 -3.96
N ARG A 33 -9.71 -1.96 -3.39
CA ARG A 33 -11.18 -1.92 -3.47
C ARG A 33 -11.64 -1.80 -4.92
N LYS A 34 -10.98 -0.92 -5.66
CA LYS A 34 -11.30 -0.69 -7.07
C LYS A 34 -11.07 -1.95 -7.90
N LEU A 35 -9.96 -2.64 -7.67
CA LEU A 35 -9.65 -3.89 -8.34
C LEU A 35 -10.70 -4.96 -8.01
N ARG A 36 -11.06 -5.11 -6.74
CA ARG A 36 -12.04 -6.10 -6.30
C ARG A 36 -13.43 -5.81 -6.80
N ALA A 37 -13.77 -4.53 -6.97
CA ALA A 37 -15.05 -4.11 -7.51
C ALA A 37 -15.12 -4.26 -9.03
N SER A 38 -14.00 -4.38 -9.70
CA SER A 38 -13.95 -4.53 -11.15
C SER A 38 -14.53 -5.88 -11.58
N THR A 39 -15.42 -5.84 -12.55
CA THR A 39 -16.01 -7.04 -13.15
C THR A 39 -15.43 -7.33 -14.54
N ASP A 40 -14.62 -6.42 -15.04
CA ASP A 40 -13.99 -6.53 -16.36
C ASP A 40 -12.58 -7.13 -16.20
N LEU A 41 -12.37 -8.29 -16.82
CA LEU A 41 -11.09 -8.99 -16.78
C LEU A 41 -9.95 -8.13 -17.33
N LYS A 42 -10.20 -7.41 -18.41
CA LYS A 42 -9.17 -6.56 -19.03
C LYS A 42 -8.73 -5.45 -18.07
N GLU A 43 -9.68 -4.77 -17.45
CA GLU A 43 -9.41 -3.69 -16.50
C GLU A 43 -8.66 -4.23 -15.28
N ALA A 44 -9.13 -5.35 -14.71
CA ALA A 44 -8.50 -5.98 -13.56
C ALA A 44 -7.07 -6.42 -13.89
N THR A 45 -6.85 -6.99 -15.08
CA THR A 45 -5.52 -7.42 -15.52
C THR A 45 -4.56 -6.25 -15.68
N GLU A 46 -5.05 -5.10 -16.14
CA GLU A 46 -4.24 -3.89 -16.26
C GLU A 46 -3.89 -3.31 -14.87
N MET A 47 -4.81 -3.39 -13.93
CA MET A 47 -4.61 -2.88 -12.56
C MET A 47 -3.72 -3.79 -11.71
N LEU A 48 -3.74 -5.09 -11.97
CA LEU A 48 -3.05 -6.08 -11.14
C LEU A 48 -1.58 -5.77 -10.91
N PRO A 49 -0.74 -5.52 -11.94
CA PRO A 49 0.67 -5.21 -11.70
C PRO A 49 0.88 -3.90 -10.96
N LYS A 50 0.01 -2.91 -11.17
CA LYS A 50 0.10 -1.62 -10.48
C LYS A 50 -0.18 -1.78 -9.00
N VAL A 51 -1.24 -2.50 -8.63
CA VAL A 51 -1.60 -2.75 -7.24
C VAL A 51 -0.54 -3.62 -6.56
N SER A 52 -0.04 -4.64 -7.25
CA SER A 52 1.04 -5.49 -6.73
C SER A 52 2.28 -4.67 -6.40
N SER A 53 2.66 -3.74 -7.29
CA SER A 53 3.78 -2.84 -7.07
C SER A 53 3.56 -1.95 -5.83
N MET A 54 2.36 -1.43 -5.65
CA MET A 54 2.00 -0.63 -4.47
C MET A 54 2.16 -1.43 -3.18
N LEU A 55 1.70 -2.68 -3.18
CA LEU A 55 1.83 -3.58 -2.03
C LEU A 55 3.28 -3.88 -1.71
N ASP A 56 4.11 -4.11 -2.72
CA ASP A 56 5.54 -4.33 -2.55
C ASP A 56 6.23 -3.11 -1.94
N LYS A 57 5.86 -1.91 -2.38
CA LYS A 57 6.40 -0.67 -1.83
C LYS A 57 6.02 -0.48 -0.36
N LEU A 58 4.77 -0.80 0.01
CA LEU A 58 4.33 -0.73 1.39
C LEU A 58 5.13 -1.71 2.26
N SER A 59 5.36 -2.91 1.77
CA SER A 59 6.16 -3.92 2.47
C SER A 59 7.61 -3.47 2.63
N LYS A 60 8.19 -2.92 1.57
CA LYS A 60 9.57 -2.41 1.60
C LYS A 60 9.75 -1.29 2.61
N ASN A 61 8.76 -0.42 2.75
CA ASN A 61 8.79 0.71 3.68
C ASN A 61 8.30 0.33 5.08
N ASN A 62 8.05 -0.94 5.34
CA ASN A 62 7.57 -1.47 6.63
C ASN A 62 6.22 -0.89 7.08
N VAL A 63 5.40 -0.43 6.14
CA VAL A 63 4.04 0.01 6.44
C VAL A 63 3.14 -1.19 6.71
N ILE A 64 3.36 -2.27 5.95
CA ILE A 64 2.70 -3.56 6.18
C ILE A 64 3.76 -4.65 6.22
N HIS A 65 3.42 -5.76 6.85
CA HIS A 65 4.33 -6.91 6.92
C HIS A 65 4.42 -7.59 5.56
N LYS A 66 5.58 -8.14 5.26
CA LYS A 66 5.87 -8.90 4.05
C LYS A 66 4.82 -9.99 3.77
N ASN A 67 4.42 -10.71 4.81
CA ASN A 67 3.41 -11.77 4.69
C ASN A 67 2.04 -11.21 4.33
N LYS A 68 1.68 -10.04 4.88
CA LYS A 68 0.43 -9.37 4.55
C LYS A 68 0.40 -8.96 3.08
N ALA A 69 1.51 -8.41 2.58
CA ALA A 69 1.63 -8.05 1.17
C ALA A 69 1.46 -9.27 0.26
N ALA A 70 2.12 -10.38 0.61
CA ALA A 70 2.01 -11.62 -0.16
C ALA A 70 0.58 -12.15 -0.18
N ASN A 71 -0.11 -12.11 0.96
CA ASN A 71 -1.50 -12.58 1.06
C ASN A 71 -2.45 -11.70 0.23
N LEU A 72 -2.27 -10.38 0.26
CA LEU A 72 -3.09 -9.46 -0.52
C LEU A 72 -2.83 -9.64 -2.02
N LYS A 73 -1.59 -9.83 -2.43
CA LYS A 73 -1.24 -10.09 -3.83
C LYS A 73 -1.89 -11.39 -4.32
N ALA A 74 -1.83 -12.45 -3.52
CA ALA A 74 -2.46 -13.72 -3.86
C ALA A 74 -3.98 -13.57 -3.98
N SER A 75 -4.60 -12.81 -3.08
CA SER A 75 -6.04 -12.56 -3.09
C SER A 75 -6.49 -11.85 -4.37
N ILE A 76 -5.79 -10.78 -4.76
CA ILE A 76 -6.16 -10.03 -5.98
C ILE A 76 -5.86 -10.82 -7.24
N ALA A 77 -4.80 -11.64 -7.25
CA ALA A 77 -4.50 -12.51 -8.38
C ALA A 77 -5.61 -13.56 -8.57
N ALA A 78 -6.07 -14.15 -7.48
CA ALA A 78 -7.18 -15.11 -7.50
C ALA A 78 -8.46 -14.46 -7.99
N HIS A 79 -8.76 -13.24 -7.54
CA HIS A 79 -9.93 -12.48 -7.99
C HIS A 79 -9.87 -12.24 -9.51
N THR A 80 -8.72 -11.80 -10.00
CA THR A 80 -8.51 -11.54 -11.43
C THR A 80 -8.67 -12.82 -12.27
N SER A 81 -8.13 -13.93 -11.76
CA SER A 81 -8.26 -15.24 -12.44
C SER A 81 -9.70 -15.74 -12.49
N ALA A 82 -10.51 -15.36 -11.50
CA ALA A 82 -11.92 -15.74 -11.45
C ALA A 82 -12.78 -14.94 -12.44
N LEU A 83 -12.30 -13.80 -12.90
CA LEU A 83 -12.97 -12.97 -13.91
C LEU A 83 -12.70 -13.56 -15.30
N LYS A 84 -13.69 -14.19 -15.88
CA LYS A 84 -13.54 -14.78 -17.21
C LYS A 84 -14.62 -14.27 -18.16
#